data_66b693de15cc47c83789d6c37cd86ee0
#
_entry.id   66b693de15cc47c83789d6c37cd86ee0
#
_cell.length_a   1.000
_cell.length_b   1.000
_cell.length_c   1.000
_cell.angle_alpha   90.00
_cell.angle_beta   90.00
_cell.angle_gamma   90.00
#
_symmetry.space_group_name_H-M   'P 1'
#
loop_
_entity.id
_entity.type
_entity.pdbx_description
1 polymer ?
#
loop_
_entity_poly.entity_id
_entity_poly.type
_entity_poly.pdbx_seq_one_letter_code
_entity_poly.pdbx_strand_id
1 'polypeptide(L)'
;SEFCGLTIKDIDLKNRIINIDHQLQRIGSMEYHIESTKTNAGTRKLPMTEDVFRMFRAILEDRPTDFPEIMVDGYVGFLFRDKNGMPEVALHWEHRLKNAVNRYNSIFRVQLPKITPHICRHTYCSNQAKAGMNPKTLQYLMGHSDIGVTMNTYTHLGLDDAKNEMIRMEELEQARKEVDKAEDKKPMKQNMFKVV
;
A
#
# COMPACT_ATOMS: atom_id res chain seq x y z
N SER A 1 -6.47 8.83 -7.73
CA SER A 1 -5.56 9.94 -8.08
C SER A 1 -4.16 9.77 -7.51
N GLU A 2 -3.94 9.52 -6.19
CA GLU A 2 -2.59 9.28 -5.62
C GLU A 2 -1.82 8.21 -6.40
N PHE A 3 -2.40 7.02 -6.60
CA PHE A 3 -1.78 5.92 -7.34
C PHE A 3 -1.39 6.30 -8.78
N CYS A 4 -2.22 7.07 -9.47
CA CYS A 4 -1.95 7.53 -10.84
C CYS A 4 -0.86 8.60 -10.90
N GLY A 5 -0.67 9.35 -9.84
CA GLY A 5 0.37 10.36 -9.71
C GLY A 5 1.76 9.82 -9.45
N LEU A 6 1.89 8.55 -9.05
CA LEU A 6 3.18 7.96 -8.70
C LEU A 6 4.19 8.08 -9.83
N THR A 7 5.35 8.59 -9.48
CA THR A 7 6.52 8.70 -10.35
C THR A 7 7.63 7.74 -9.91
N ILE A 8 8.67 7.58 -10.73
CA ILE A 8 9.84 6.77 -10.37
C ILE A 8 10.48 7.28 -9.07
N LYS A 9 10.47 8.59 -8.84
CA LYS A 9 11.09 9.22 -7.66
C LYS A 9 10.38 8.87 -6.35
N ASP A 10 9.11 8.49 -6.42
CA ASP A 10 8.30 8.13 -5.26
C ASP A 10 8.56 6.71 -4.77
N ILE A 11 9.27 5.90 -5.56
CA ILE A 11 9.53 4.50 -5.28
C ILE A 11 10.97 4.30 -4.82
N ASP A 12 11.15 4.19 -3.52
CA ASP A 12 12.44 3.86 -2.91
C ASP A 12 12.55 2.33 -2.70
N LEU A 13 13.04 1.63 -3.72
CA LEU A 13 13.23 0.18 -3.64
C LEU A 13 14.29 -0.21 -2.59
N LYS A 14 15.29 0.63 -2.35
CA LYS A 14 16.36 0.33 -1.38
C LYS A 14 15.82 0.27 0.05
N ASN A 15 15.01 1.23 0.42
CA ASN A 15 14.41 1.32 1.75
C ASN A 15 13.00 0.69 1.82
N ARG A 16 12.48 0.20 0.68
CA ARG A 16 11.12 -0.36 0.54
C ARG A 16 10.02 0.60 0.97
N ILE A 17 10.10 1.83 0.47
CA ILE A 17 9.15 2.91 0.81
C ILE A 17 8.52 3.47 -0.46
N ILE A 18 7.21 3.76 -0.39
CA ILE A 18 6.47 4.54 -1.38
C ILE A 18 6.15 5.88 -0.74
N ASN A 19 6.53 6.97 -1.40
CA ASN A 19 6.17 8.32 -0.98
C ASN A 19 4.83 8.71 -1.61
N ILE A 20 3.91 9.19 -0.81
CA ILE A 20 2.62 9.73 -1.24
C ILE A 20 2.56 11.17 -0.77
N ASP A 21 2.74 12.14 -1.66
CA ASP A 21 2.72 13.57 -1.35
C ASP A 21 1.90 14.38 -2.35
N HIS A 22 1.49 13.75 -3.44
CA HIS A 22 0.72 14.39 -4.50
C HIS A 22 -0.30 13.43 -5.15
N GLN A 23 -1.15 13.98 -5.96
CA GLN A 23 -2.15 13.25 -6.73
C GLN A 23 -2.26 13.81 -8.14
N LEU A 24 -2.46 12.93 -9.12
CA LEU A 24 -2.74 13.30 -10.49
C LEU A 24 -4.25 13.46 -10.69
N GLN A 25 -4.65 14.57 -11.27
CA GLN A 25 -6.02 14.83 -11.71
C GLN A 25 -6.05 15.17 -13.20
N ARG A 26 -7.19 14.94 -13.84
CA ARG A 26 -7.49 15.39 -15.18
C ARG A 26 -8.80 16.18 -15.16
N ILE A 27 -8.74 17.44 -15.54
CA ILE A 27 -9.87 18.36 -15.57
C ILE A 27 -10.53 18.32 -16.96
N GLY A 28 -11.78 18.77 -17.07
CA GLY A 28 -12.69 18.57 -18.17
C GLY A 28 -12.20 18.83 -19.62
N SER A 29 -11.13 19.63 -19.80
CA SER A 29 -10.47 19.88 -21.09
C SER A 29 -9.38 18.86 -21.48
N MET A 30 -9.29 17.73 -20.77
CA MET A 30 -8.21 16.75 -20.88
C MET A 30 -6.85 17.25 -20.38
N GLU A 31 -6.81 18.35 -19.63
CA GLU A 31 -5.62 18.87 -18.99
C GLU A 31 -5.27 18.08 -17.73
N TYR A 32 -3.99 17.75 -17.61
CA TYR A 32 -3.45 17.02 -16.46
C TYR A 32 -2.87 18.01 -15.46
N HIS A 33 -3.18 17.82 -14.19
CA HIS A 33 -2.67 18.63 -13.09
C HIS A 33 -2.18 17.77 -11.96
N ILE A 34 -1.12 18.21 -11.30
CA ILE A 34 -0.65 17.66 -10.04
C ILE A 34 -1.13 18.56 -8.91
N GLU A 35 -1.81 17.97 -7.96
CA GLU A 35 -2.24 18.62 -6.74
C GLU A 35 -1.57 17.97 -5.53
N SER A 36 -1.42 18.72 -4.46
CA SER A 36 -1.09 18.16 -3.16
C SER A 36 -2.19 17.20 -2.70
N THR A 37 -1.88 16.32 -1.78
CA THR A 37 -2.90 15.45 -1.16
C THR A 37 -3.97 16.32 -0.48
N LYS A 38 -5.22 15.87 -0.49
CA LYS A 38 -6.38 16.63 0.04
C LYS A 38 -6.26 17.03 1.51
N THR A 39 -5.45 16.29 2.27
CA THR A 39 -5.24 16.52 3.70
C THR A 39 -3.78 16.25 4.05
N ASN A 40 -3.31 16.81 5.16
CA ASN A 40 -1.97 16.50 5.68
C ASN A 40 -1.77 15.00 5.96
N ALA A 41 -2.82 14.29 6.36
CA ALA A 41 -2.78 12.84 6.55
C ALA A 41 -2.64 12.06 5.23
N GLY A 42 -2.98 12.68 4.10
CA GLY A 42 -2.75 12.13 2.76
C GLY A 42 -1.27 12.01 2.43
N THR A 43 -0.46 12.97 2.89
CA THR A 43 1.01 12.95 2.70
C THR A 43 1.62 11.97 3.69
N ARG A 44 2.14 10.86 3.18
CA ARG A 44 2.64 9.75 3.99
C ARG A 44 3.63 8.87 3.24
N LYS A 45 4.40 8.11 3.99
CA LYS A 45 5.30 7.09 3.47
C LYS A 45 4.72 5.71 3.77
N LEU A 46 4.58 4.90 2.74
CA LEU A 46 4.04 3.55 2.87
C LEU A 46 5.17 2.51 2.79
N PRO A 47 5.28 1.59 3.76
CA PRO A 47 6.22 0.49 3.65
C PRO A 47 5.73 -0.52 2.60
N MET A 48 6.65 -1.11 1.85
CA MET A 48 6.35 -2.15 0.88
C MET A 48 6.41 -3.52 1.55
N THR A 49 5.37 -4.32 1.35
CA THR A 49 5.46 -5.77 1.56
C THR A 49 6.31 -6.39 0.45
N GLU A 50 6.73 -7.65 0.61
CA GLU A 50 7.53 -8.35 -0.38
C GLU A 50 6.85 -8.39 -1.76
N ASP A 51 5.54 -8.64 -1.79
CA ASP A 51 4.79 -8.71 -3.05
C ASP A 51 4.70 -7.33 -3.73
N VAL A 52 4.49 -6.27 -2.95
CA VAL A 52 4.47 -4.89 -3.45
C VAL A 52 5.86 -4.49 -3.98
N PHE A 53 6.92 -4.86 -3.27
CA PHE A 53 8.29 -4.62 -3.72
C PHE A 53 8.58 -5.32 -5.06
N ARG A 54 8.24 -6.61 -5.20
CA ARG A 54 8.42 -7.35 -6.45
C ARG A 54 7.63 -6.73 -7.60
N MET A 55 6.40 -6.31 -7.31
CA MET A 55 5.54 -5.64 -8.31
C MET A 55 6.18 -4.34 -8.81
N PHE A 56 6.59 -3.44 -7.92
CA PHE A 56 7.21 -2.18 -8.34
C PHE A 56 8.55 -2.38 -9.02
N ARG A 57 9.34 -3.36 -8.58
CA ARG A 57 10.58 -3.72 -9.27
C ARG A 57 10.32 -4.15 -10.69
N ALA A 58 9.36 -5.06 -10.92
CA ALA A 58 8.99 -5.48 -12.27
C ALA A 58 8.47 -4.32 -13.12
N ILE A 59 7.61 -3.44 -12.58
CA ILE A 59 7.12 -2.25 -13.30
C ILE A 59 8.26 -1.33 -13.74
N LEU A 60 9.28 -1.15 -12.90
CA LEU A 60 10.42 -0.30 -13.22
C LEU A 60 11.39 -0.96 -14.21
N GLU A 61 11.60 -2.28 -14.12
CA GLU A 61 12.43 -3.06 -15.04
C GLU A 61 11.79 -3.15 -16.45
N ASP A 62 10.48 -3.36 -16.51
CA ASP A 62 9.72 -3.49 -17.78
C ASP A 62 9.29 -2.14 -18.37
N ARG A 63 9.72 -1.02 -17.76
CA ARG A 63 9.28 0.31 -18.19
C ARG A 63 9.81 0.63 -19.58
N PRO A 64 8.92 0.89 -20.58
CA PRO A 64 9.36 1.28 -21.91
C PRO A 64 10.17 2.58 -21.90
N THR A 65 11.30 2.59 -22.57
CA THR A 65 12.19 3.76 -22.71
C THR A 65 11.94 4.57 -23.99
N ASP A 66 11.12 4.04 -24.89
CA ASP A 66 10.93 4.56 -26.24
C ASP A 66 9.95 5.73 -26.34
N PHE A 67 9.30 6.08 -25.22
CA PHE A 67 8.37 7.20 -25.15
C PHE A 67 9.04 8.43 -24.54
N PRO A 68 8.76 9.62 -25.10
CA PRO A 68 9.20 10.86 -24.47
C PRO A 68 8.60 10.98 -23.07
N GLU A 69 9.41 11.44 -22.11
CA GLU A 69 8.94 11.71 -20.76
C GLU A 69 8.05 12.96 -20.78
N ILE A 70 6.78 12.76 -20.46
CA ILE A 70 5.83 13.86 -20.38
C ILE A 70 5.94 14.50 -18.99
N MET A 71 6.01 15.83 -18.99
CA MET A 71 6.02 16.65 -17.78
C MET A 71 4.61 17.19 -17.51
N VAL A 72 4.14 17.02 -16.28
CA VAL A 72 2.92 17.62 -15.75
C VAL A 72 3.28 18.39 -14.49
N ASP A 73 3.09 19.69 -14.48
CA ASP A 73 3.37 20.59 -13.34
C ASP A 73 4.75 20.36 -12.68
N GLY A 74 5.78 20.09 -13.50
CA GLY A 74 7.15 19.82 -13.02
C GLY A 74 7.43 18.36 -12.64
N TYR A 75 6.44 17.49 -12.66
CA TYR A 75 6.60 16.06 -12.39
C TYR A 75 6.83 15.30 -13.70
N VAL A 76 7.78 14.36 -13.66
CA VAL A 76 8.14 13.48 -14.78
C VAL A 76 8.32 12.06 -14.27
N GLY A 77 8.35 11.09 -15.18
CA GLY A 77 8.63 9.71 -14.81
C GLY A 77 7.42 8.97 -14.24
N PHE A 78 6.21 9.32 -14.66
CA PHE A 78 4.98 8.63 -14.21
C PHE A 78 5.07 7.12 -14.46
N LEU A 79 4.72 6.33 -13.45
CA LEU A 79 4.81 4.86 -13.53
C LEU A 79 3.78 4.26 -14.47
N PHE A 80 2.58 4.79 -14.46
CA PHE A 80 1.46 4.26 -15.23
C PHE A 80 1.13 5.19 -16.40
N ARG A 81 1.42 4.71 -17.62
CA ARG A 81 1.26 5.46 -18.84
C ARG A 81 0.38 4.70 -19.83
N ASP A 82 -0.34 5.42 -20.66
CA ASP A 82 -1.06 4.87 -21.79
C ASP A 82 -0.13 4.62 -22.98
N LYS A 83 -0.68 4.10 -24.09
CA LYS A 83 0.06 3.83 -25.33
C LYS A 83 0.66 5.07 -26.00
N ASN A 84 0.25 6.26 -25.61
CA ASN A 84 0.75 7.54 -26.14
C ASN A 84 1.78 8.17 -25.18
N GLY A 85 2.14 7.49 -24.08
CA GLY A 85 3.06 7.99 -23.06
C GLY A 85 2.40 8.91 -22.02
N MET A 86 1.10 9.20 -22.14
CA MET A 86 0.37 10.04 -21.19
C MET A 86 0.11 9.31 -19.87
N PRO A 87 0.16 10.00 -18.72
CA PRO A 87 -0.18 9.40 -17.45
C PRO A 87 -1.61 8.85 -17.44
N GLU A 88 -1.79 7.66 -16.89
CA GLU A 88 -3.12 7.09 -16.70
C GLU A 88 -3.84 7.75 -15.54
N VAL A 89 -5.14 7.99 -15.68
CA VAL A 89 -6.00 8.54 -14.66
C VAL A 89 -6.91 7.49 -14.02
N ALA A 90 -7.54 7.80 -12.91
CA ALA A 90 -8.39 6.89 -12.14
C ALA A 90 -9.46 6.19 -13.00
N LEU A 91 -10.06 6.90 -13.96
CA LEU A 91 -11.06 6.35 -14.87
C LEU A 91 -10.54 5.19 -15.74
N HIS A 92 -9.26 5.23 -16.15
CA HIS A 92 -8.65 4.13 -16.92
C HIS A 92 -8.58 2.86 -16.07
N TRP A 93 -8.23 2.97 -14.81
CA TRP A 93 -8.17 1.84 -13.87
C TRP A 93 -9.55 1.29 -13.52
N GLU A 94 -10.55 2.14 -13.38
CA GLU A 94 -11.94 1.70 -13.21
C GLU A 94 -12.43 0.88 -14.42
N HIS A 95 -12.15 1.34 -15.63
CA HIS A 95 -12.48 0.62 -16.85
C HIS A 95 -11.73 -0.71 -16.95
N ARG A 96 -10.43 -0.75 -16.62
CA ARG A 96 -9.65 -2.00 -16.62
C ARG A 96 -10.21 -3.02 -15.66
N LEU A 97 -10.51 -2.62 -14.40
CA LEU A 97 -11.12 -3.50 -13.42
C LEU A 97 -12.48 -4.00 -13.88
N LYS A 98 -13.33 -3.10 -14.39
CA LYS A 98 -14.64 -3.48 -14.95
C LYS A 98 -14.51 -4.51 -16.08
N ASN A 99 -13.59 -4.27 -17.01
CA ASN A 99 -13.37 -5.18 -18.13
C ASN A 99 -12.82 -6.54 -17.66
N ALA A 100 -11.91 -6.56 -16.70
CA ALA A 100 -11.38 -7.79 -16.11
C ALA A 100 -12.48 -8.61 -15.43
N VAL A 101 -13.34 -7.96 -14.62
CA VAL A 101 -14.48 -8.62 -13.97
C VAL A 101 -15.49 -9.14 -15.02
N ASN A 102 -15.82 -8.34 -16.02
CA ASN A 102 -16.74 -8.77 -17.08
C ASN A 102 -16.18 -9.98 -17.85
N ARG A 103 -14.88 -9.97 -18.17
CA ARG A 103 -14.22 -11.10 -18.84
C ARG A 103 -14.24 -12.35 -17.96
N TYR A 104 -13.93 -12.22 -16.65
CA TYR A 104 -14.03 -13.34 -15.72
C TYR A 104 -15.45 -13.89 -15.69
N ASN A 105 -16.45 -13.03 -15.55
CA ASN A 105 -17.86 -13.40 -15.44
C ASN A 105 -18.42 -14.01 -16.74
N SER A 106 -17.80 -13.73 -17.89
CA SER A 106 -18.18 -14.39 -19.16
C SER A 106 -17.63 -15.82 -19.29
N ILE A 107 -16.63 -16.18 -18.50
CA ILE A 107 -15.95 -17.49 -18.58
C ILE A 107 -16.38 -18.41 -17.43
N PHE A 108 -16.51 -17.87 -16.22
CA PHE A 108 -16.69 -18.65 -15.00
C PHE A 108 -18.13 -18.62 -14.49
N ARG A 109 -18.62 -19.77 -13.99
CA ARG A 109 -19.97 -19.90 -13.46
C ARG A 109 -20.19 -19.09 -12.18
N VAL A 110 -19.15 -19.03 -11.32
CA VAL A 110 -19.18 -18.22 -10.09
C VAL A 110 -18.87 -16.78 -10.48
N GLN A 111 -19.82 -15.91 -10.32
CA GLN A 111 -19.74 -14.51 -10.74
C GLN A 111 -19.04 -13.67 -9.67
N LEU A 112 -18.10 -12.83 -10.09
CA LEU A 112 -17.51 -11.80 -9.24
C LEU A 112 -18.47 -10.60 -9.13
N PRO A 113 -18.56 -9.98 -7.95
CA PRO A 113 -19.29 -8.72 -7.79
C PRO A 113 -18.57 -7.57 -8.52
N LYS A 114 -19.23 -6.41 -8.61
CA LYS A 114 -18.57 -5.19 -9.12
C LYS A 114 -17.35 -4.88 -8.25
N ILE A 115 -16.19 -4.77 -8.88
CA ILE A 115 -14.92 -4.38 -8.23
C ILE A 115 -14.51 -3.00 -8.73
N THR A 116 -14.17 -2.11 -7.80
CA THR A 116 -13.64 -0.76 -8.07
C THR A 116 -12.42 -0.51 -7.20
N PRO A 117 -11.54 0.45 -7.54
CA PRO A 117 -10.42 0.82 -6.68
C PRO A 117 -10.84 1.16 -5.24
N HIS A 118 -12.02 1.77 -5.10
CA HIS A 118 -12.59 2.12 -3.80
C HIS A 118 -12.98 0.88 -2.98
N ILE A 119 -13.60 -0.11 -3.63
CA ILE A 119 -13.90 -1.40 -2.99
C ILE A 119 -12.62 -2.11 -2.58
N CYS A 120 -11.58 -2.14 -3.43
CA CYS A 120 -10.28 -2.71 -3.06
C CYS A 120 -9.69 -2.03 -1.81
N ARG A 121 -9.77 -0.68 -1.74
CA ARG A 121 -9.33 0.08 -0.57
C ARG A 121 -10.10 -0.30 0.69
N HIS A 122 -11.43 -0.39 0.61
CA HIS A 122 -12.29 -0.80 1.73
C HIS A 122 -12.00 -2.24 2.17
N THR A 123 -11.83 -3.15 1.21
CA THR A 123 -11.50 -4.56 1.50
C THR A 123 -10.15 -4.66 2.21
N TYR A 124 -9.13 -3.92 1.75
CA TYR A 124 -7.84 -3.86 2.43
C TYR A 124 -8.01 -3.38 3.88
N CYS A 125 -8.71 -2.25 4.09
CA CYS A 125 -8.95 -1.69 5.41
C CYS A 125 -9.64 -2.71 6.34
N SER A 126 -10.70 -3.36 5.87
CA SER A 126 -11.45 -4.37 6.63
C SER A 126 -10.61 -5.61 6.95
N ASN A 127 -9.81 -6.08 6.00
CA ASN A 127 -8.95 -7.24 6.21
C ASN A 127 -7.85 -6.94 7.24
N GLN A 128 -7.25 -5.74 7.19
CA GLN A 128 -6.24 -5.34 8.17
C GLN A 128 -6.83 -5.15 9.57
N ALA A 129 -8.05 -4.60 9.66
CA ALA A 129 -8.77 -4.49 10.93
C ALA A 129 -9.05 -5.88 11.53
N LYS A 130 -9.56 -6.82 10.73
CA LYS A 130 -9.79 -8.21 11.15
C LYS A 130 -8.50 -8.95 11.54
N ALA A 131 -7.39 -8.62 10.89
CA ALA A 131 -6.08 -9.15 11.24
C ALA A 131 -5.49 -8.52 12.54
N GLY A 132 -6.24 -7.65 13.23
CA GLY A 132 -5.83 -7.03 14.49
C GLY A 132 -4.81 -5.90 14.32
N MET A 133 -4.73 -5.27 13.15
CA MET A 133 -3.85 -4.12 12.98
C MET A 133 -4.27 -2.98 13.91
N ASN A 134 -3.31 -2.33 14.55
CA ASN A 134 -3.59 -1.17 15.39
C ASN A 134 -4.34 -0.07 14.60
N PRO A 135 -5.47 0.47 15.11
CA PRO A 135 -6.29 1.45 14.41
C PRO A 135 -5.54 2.72 13.99
N LYS A 136 -4.59 3.19 14.79
CA LYS A 136 -3.75 4.34 14.44
C LYS A 136 -2.78 4.04 13.29
N THR A 137 -2.21 2.85 13.27
CA THR A 137 -1.37 2.38 12.16
C THR A 137 -2.20 2.27 10.89
N LEU A 138 -3.40 1.69 10.97
CA LEU A 138 -4.29 1.58 9.82
C LEU A 138 -4.76 2.95 9.34
N GLN A 139 -5.09 3.89 10.24
CA GLN A 139 -5.40 5.28 9.90
C GLN A 139 -4.27 5.92 9.07
N TYR A 140 -3.03 5.77 9.54
CA TYR A 140 -1.85 6.29 8.84
C TYR A 140 -1.69 5.68 7.44
N LEU A 141 -1.74 4.34 7.33
CA LEU A 141 -1.60 3.65 6.04
C LEU A 141 -2.70 4.06 5.06
N MET A 142 -3.92 4.23 5.54
CA MET A 142 -5.06 4.65 4.73
C MET A 142 -5.05 6.14 4.40
N GLY A 143 -4.30 6.97 5.14
CA GLY A 143 -4.29 8.42 4.96
C GLY A 143 -5.62 9.06 5.37
N HIS A 144 -6.32 8.50 6.35
CA HIS A 144 -7.55 9.06 6.86
C HIS A 144 -7.26 10.21 7.82
N SER A 145 -7.79 11.40 7.55
CA SER A 145 -7.64 12.56 8.44
C SER A 145 -8.38 12.38 9.77
N ASP A 146 -9.52 11.68 9.74
CA ASP A 146 -10.33 11.36 10.91
C ASP A 146 -10.22 9.88 11.26
N ILE A 147 -9.90 9.59 12.54
CA ILE A 147 -9.83 8.24 13.08
C ILE A 147 -11.20 7.53 13.05
N GLY A 148 -12.30 8.28 13.16
CA GLY A 148 -13.67 7.75 13.09
C GLY A 148 -13.91 6.96 11.81
N VAL A 149 -13.39 7.43 10.67
CA VAL A 149 -13.48 6.72 9.39
C VAL A 149 -12.81 5.33 9.48
N THR A 150 -11.68 5.22 10.14
CA THR A 150 -10.98 3.95 10.36
C THR A 150 -11.73 3.10 11.38
N MET A 151 -12.17 3.69 12.49
CA MET A 151 -12.88 2.99 13.58
C MET A 151 -14.18 2.35 13.12
N ASN A 152 -14.89 2.95 12.16
CA ASN A 152 -16.09 2.36 11.57
C ASN A 152 -15.83 0.97 10.96
N THR A 153 -14.59 0.67 10.57
CA THR A 153 -14.21 -0.66 10.06
C THR A 153 -14.10 -1.69 11.19
N TYR A 154 -13.84 -1.24 12.42
CA TYR A 154 -13.71 -2.11 13.61
C TYR A 154 -15.06 -2.38 14.31
N THR A 155 -16.13 -1.69 13.93
CA THR A 155 -17.46 -1.85 14.57
C THR A 155 -18.08 -3.23 14.34
N HIS A 156 -17.57 -4.00 13.38
CA HIS A 156 -18.06 -5.35 13.05
C HIS A 156 -17.27 -6.46 13.76
N LEU A 157 -16.28 -6.11 14.61
CA LEU A 157 -15.53 -7.08 15.38
C LEU A 157 -16.40 -7.58 16.54
N GLY A 158 -16.52 -8.90 16.67
CA GLY A 158 -17.33 -9.57 17.67
C GLY A 158 -16.53 -10.41 18.65
N LEU A 159 -17.24 -11.25 19.42
CA LEU A 159 -16.64 -12.12 20.43
C LEU A 159 -15.58 -13.07 19.84
N ASP A 160 -15.81 -13.59 18.65
CA ASP A 160 -14.88 -14.53 18.02
C ASP A 160 -13.58 -13.84 17.60
N ASP A 161 -13.65 -12.60 17.12
CA ASP A 161 -12.47 -11.79 16.83
C ASP A 161 -11.68 -11.48 18.12
N ALA A 162 -12.39 -11.19 19.22
CA ALA A 162 -11.76 -10.97 20.52
C ALA A 162 -11.04 -12.22 21.03
N LYS A 163 -11.63 -13.43 20.89
CA LYS A 163 -10.97 -14.68 21.24
C LYS A 163 -9.70 -14.93 20.43
N ASN A 164 -9.78 -14.72 19.11
CA ASN A 164 -8.63 -14.89 18.22
C ASN A 164 -7.50 -13.93 18.58
N GLU A 165 -7.84 -12.69 18.93
CA GLU A 165 -6.84 -11.69 19.36
C GLU A 165 -6.17 -12.08 20.69
N MET A 166 -6.92 -12.60 21.66
CA MET A 166 -6.37 -13.10 22.92
C MET A 166 -5.38 -14.24 22.69
N ILE A 167 -5.74 -15.23 21.85
CA ILE A 167 -4.85 -16.34 21.47
C ILE A 167 -3.56 -15.80 20.84
N ARG A 168 -3.70 -14.88 19.89
CA ARG A 168 -2.56 -14.25 19.22
C ARG A 168 -1.62 -13.54 20.19
N MET A 169 -2.17 -12.83 21.17
CA MET A 169 -1.39 -12.13 22.20
C MET A 169 -0.64 -13.12 23.09
N GLU A 170 -1.26 -14.23 23.46
CA GLU A 170 -0.62 -15.30 24.25
C GLU A 170 0.55 -15.94 23.48
N GLU A 171 0.35 -16.24 22.18
CA GLU A 171 1.40 -16.80 21.31
C GLU A 171 2.60 -15.83 21.19
N LEU A 172 2.33 -14.53 21.00
CA LEU A 172 3.37 -13.51 20.94
C LEU A 172 4.15 -13.37 22.24
N GLU A 173 3.46 -13.47 23.39
CA GLU A 173 4.11 -13.42 24.69
C GLU A 173 4.98 -14.66 24.93
N GLN A 174 4.53 -15.84 24.52
CA GLN A 174 5.31 -17.08 24.58
C GLN A 174 6.56 -16.97 23.70
N ALA A 175 6.41 -16.51 22.45
CA ALA A 175 7.53 -16.34 21.53
C ALA A 175 8.58 -15.34 22.08
N ARG A 176 8.15 -14.24 22.71
CA ARG A 176 9.06 -13.29 23.38
C ARG A 176 9.84 -13.96 24.52
N LYS A 177 9.16 -14.69 25.39
CA LYS A 177 9.80 -15.42 26.50
C LYS A 177 10.82 -16.46 26.00
N GLU A 178 10.58 -17.08 24.86
CA GLU A 178 11.53 -18.00 24.23
C GLU A 178 12.78 -17.29 23.68
N VAL A 179 12.59 -16.12 23.04
CA VAL A 179 13.70 -15.30 22.55
C VAL A 179 14.56 -14.80 23.69
N ASP A 180 13.95 -14.26 24.76
CA ASP A 180 14.65 -13.77 25.94
C ASP A 180 15.49 -14.90 26.60
N LYS A 181 14.90 -16.09 26.74
CA LYS A 181 15.62 -17.28 27.26
C LYS A 181 16.77 -17.73 26.35
N ALA A 182 16.65 -17.53 25.04
CA ALA A 182 17.70 -17.87 24.09
C ALA A 182 18.85 -16.83 24.10
N GLU A 183 18.54 -15.56 24.37
CA GLU A 183 19.54 -14.51 24.53
C GLU A 183 20.32 -14.64 25.85
N ASP A 184 19.67 -14.96 26.94
CA ASP A 184 20.33 -15.23 28.25
C ASP A 184 21.29 -16.44 28.20
N LYS A 185 21.09 -17.36 27.25
CA LYS A 185 21.98 -18.53 27.06
C LYS A 185 23.18 -18.24 26.17
N LYS A 186 23.31 -17.08 25.53
CA LYS A 186 24.50 -16.73 24.76
C LYS A 186 25.65 -16.36 25.72
N PRO A 187 26.80 -17.09 25.68
CA PRO A 187 27.93 -16.76 26.54
C PRO A 187 28.41 -15.34 26.22
N MET A 188 28.59 -14.51 27.25
CA MET A 188 29.27 -13.22 27.11
C MET A 188 30.61 -13.46 26.47
N LYS A 189 30.86 -12.86 25.28
CA LYS A 189 32.23 -12.80 24.73
C LYS A 189 33.07 -11.97 25.68
N GLN A 190 33.90 -12.63 26.48
CA GLN A 190 34.96 -11.96 27.21
C GLN A 190 35.91 -11.32 26.18
N ASN A 191 35.87 -10.00 26.10
CA ASN A 191 36.96 -9.26 25.45
C ASN A 191 38.22 -9.45 26.29
N MET A 192 39.08 -10.39 25.91
CA MET A 192 40.42 -10.47 26.44
C MET A 192 41.16 -9.24 25.97
N PHE A 193 41.35 -8.27 26.87
CA PHE A 193 42.34 -7.21 26.70
C PHE A 193 43.72 -7.87 26.61
N LYS A 194 44.35 -7.82 25.46
CA LYS A 194 45.78 -8.07 25.36
C LYS A 194 46.46 -6.84 25.91
N VAL A 195 47.07 -6.97 27.11
CA VAL A 195 48.05 -6.04 27.61
C VAL A 195 49.35 -6.32 26.82
N VAL A 196 49.83 -5.31 26.15
CA VAL A 196 51.20 -5.26 25.57
C VAL A 196 52.06 -4.46 26.51
#